data_3fb4e9a7b014be77336953d3ef8a7885
#
_entry.id   3fb4e9a7b014be77336953d3ef8a7885
#
_cell.length_a   1.000
_cell.length_b   1.000
_cell.length_c   1.000
_cell.angle_alpha   90.00
_cell.angle_beta   90.00
_cell.angle_gamma   90.00
#
_symmetry.space_group_name_H-M   'P 1'
#
loop_
_entity.id
_entity.type
_entity.pdbx_description
1 polymer ?
#
loop_
_entity_poly.entity_id
_entity_poly.type
_entity_poly.pdbx_seq_one_letter_code
_entity_poly.pdbx_strand_id
1 'polypeptide(L)'
;MNGSFLNNIDGKNAILKQKILGLCINDGDYSIADLSKELGTSIPTITKSVGELIEEGFIEDMGKQGTNGGRRPSIYGLNPYAGYFVGIDVHRNDISIAVTNFKGHTVDIQEDIPFVLENSVTSLKSLCHGVLEHLHKIGIEKDRVRAYGVNLSGRVNNETGYCFTYFIGEDRPIASLLEDELQTPVFVENDSRAMTYGEYICGDEQREEHALSQRRMGPRNGHDHRRQAFIRQIGLFR
;
A
#
# COMPACT_ATOMS: atom_id res chain seq x y z
N MET A 1 5.73 18.03 -1.57
CA MET A 1 6.99 17.62 -0.89
C MET A 1 7.58 16.47 -1.70
N ASN A 2 8.76 16.67 -2.30
CA ASN A 2 9.37 15.65 -3.15
C ASN A 2 10.01 14.57 -2.26
N GLY A 3 9.41 13.39 -2.19
CA GLY A 3 10.00 12.22 -1.56
C GLY A 3 11.19 11.69 -2.36
N SER A 4 12.25 12.51 -2.45
CA SER A 4 13.39 12.24 -3.32
C SER A 4 14.14 10.94 -2.97
N PHE A 5 14.08 10.48 -1.70
CA PHE A 5 14.76 9.25 -1.30
C PHE A 5 13.96 7.98 -1.62
N LEU A 6 12.63 8.04 -1.79
CA LEU A 6 11.81 6.90 -2.22
C LEU A 6 12.10 6.56 -3.70
N ASN A 7 12.52 7.57 -4.48
CA ASN A 7 12.83 7.43 -5.90
C ASN A 7 14.33 7.27 -6.18
N ASN A 8 15.21 7.53 -5.18
CA ASN A 8 16.66 7.46 -5.35
C ASN A 8 17.27 6.61 -4.24
N ILE A 9 17.32 5.31 -4.47
CA ILE A 9 17.74 4.27 -3.51
C ILE A 9 19.29 4.22 -3.36
N ASP A 10 20.04 4.98 -4.13
CA ASP A 10 21.49 4.93 -4.19
C ASP A 10 22.19 5.71 -3.07
N GLY A 11 22.12 5.20 -1.85
CA GLY A 11 22.91 5.73 -0.74
C GLY A 11 22.68 4.99 0.57
N LYS A 12 23.74 4.81 1.36
CA LYS A 12 23.65 4.18 2.68
C LYS A 12 22.58 4.81 3.58
N ASN A 13 22.38 6.13 3.46
CA ASN A 13 21.39 6.87 4.22
C ASN A 13 19.96 6.56 3.74
N ALA A 14 19.73 6.46 2.43
CA ALA A 14 18.42 6.09 1.86
C ALA A 14 18.01 4.68 2.28
N ILE A 15 18.95 3.72 2.20
CA ILE A 15 18.74 2.34 2.65
C ILE A 15 18.41 2.31 4.15
N LEU A 16 19.08 3.11 4.97
CA LEU A 16 18.80 3.18 6.40
C LEU A 16 17.38 3.75 6.68
N LYS A 17 17.01 4.83 5.99
CA LYS A 17 15.66 5.40 6.08
C LYS A 17 14.58 4.39 5.69
N GLN A 18 14.79 3.64 4.60
CA GLN A 18 13.87 2.57 4.20
C GLN A 18 13.73 1.47 5.26
N LYS A 19 14.85 1.05 5.88
CA LYS A 19 14.82 0.06 6.96
C LYS A 19 14.07 0.58 8.19
N ILE A 20 14.25 1.86 8.56
CA ILE A 20 13.51 2.48 9.67
C ILE A 20 12.01 2.49 9.35
N LEU A 21 11.62 2.93 8.15
CA LEU A 21 10.22 2.91 7.74
C LEU A 21 9.65 1.49 7.72
N GLY A 22 10.43 0.51 7.22
CA GLY A 22 10.03 -0.90 7.18
C GLY A 22 9.76 -1.48 8.58
N LEU A 23 10.58 -1.14 9.58
CA LEU A 23 10.30 -1.53 10.97
C LEU A 23 9.02 -0.88 11.49
N CYS A 24 8.85 0.42 11.27
CA CYS A 24 7.63 1.13 11.70
C CYS A 24 6.35 0.60 11.02
N ILE A 25 6.47 0.09 9.80
CA ILE A 25 5.36 -0.54 9.07
C ILE A 25 4.95 -1.88 9.71
N ASN A 26 5.94 -2.73 10.02
CA ASN A 26 5.69 -4.10 10.43
C ASN A 26 5.38 -4.23 11.92
N ASP A 27 6.11 -3.48 12.75
CA ASP A 27 6.14 -3.71 14.20
C ASP A 27 5.65 -2.49 15.00
N GLY A 28 5.28 -1.39 14.34
CA GLY A 28 4.69 -0.20 14.96
C GLY A 28 5.71 0.89 15.34
N ASP A 29 5.51 1.52 16.50
CA ASP A 29 6.25 2.71 16.87
C ASP A 29 7.52 2.36 17.70
N TYR A 30 8.63 3.07 17.48
CA TYR A 30 9.94 2.76 18.07
C TYR A 30 10.56 3.96 18.79
N SER A 31 11.36 3.68 19.84
CA SER A 31 12.32 4.66 20.35
C SER A 31 13.61 4.65 19.51
N ILE A 32 14.40 5.74 19.59
CA ILE A 32 15.73 5.80 18.96
C ILE A 32 16.63 4.65 19.42
N ALA A 33 16.54 4.26 20.70
CA ALA A 33 17.34 3.19 21.26
C ALA A 33 16.96 1.82 20.69
N ASP A 34 15.66 1.56 20.52
CA ASP A 34 15.16 0.32 19.92
C ASP A 34 15.55 0.22 18.46
N LEU A 35 15.36 1.28 17.66
CA LEU A 35 15.82 1.34 16.26
C LEU A 35 17.33 1.11 16.15
N SER A 36 18.12 1.70 17.06
CA SER A 36 19.58 1.51 17.11
C SER A 36 19.95 0.04 17.34
N LYS A 37 19.25 -0.63 18.23
CA LYS A 37 19.45 -2.03 18.56
C LYS A 37 19.04 -2.95 17.39
N GLU A 38 17.82 -2.76 16.86
CA GLU A 38 17.28 -3.60 15.77
C GLU A 38 18.12 -3.47 14.48
N LEU A 39 18.58 -2.26 14.14
CA LEU A 39 19.35 -2.01 12.92
C LEU A 39 20.87 -2.15 13.10
N GLY A 40 21.36 -2.42 14.31
CA GLY A 40 22.79 -2.51 14.60
C GLY A 40 23.56 -1.22 14.25
N THR A 41 22.89 -0.05 14.39
CA THR A 41 23.43 1.24 13.95
C THR A 41 23.53 2.19 15.14
N SER A 42 24.53 3.09 15.16
CA SER A 42 24.76 3.97 16.30
C SER A 42 23.58 4.93 16.55
N ILE A 43 23.32 5.24 17.84
CA ILE A 43 22.28 6.18 18.26
C ILE A 43 22.37 7.53 17.51
N PRO A 44 23.55 8.18 17.37
CA PRO A 44 23.63 9.43 16.61
C PRO A 44 23.19 9.30 15.15
N THR A 45 23.53 8.20 14.50
CA THR A 45 23.15 7.94 13.10
C THR A 45 21.63 7.76 12.97
N ILE A 46 21.02 6.96 13.85
CA ILE A 46 19.55 6.78 13.88
C ILE A 46 18.86 8.11 14.17
N THR A 47 19.33 8.86 15.17
CA THR A 47 18.75 10.18 15.52
C THR A 47 18.74 11.11 14.31
N LYS A 48 19.85 11.16 13.55
CA LYS A 48 19.93 11.96 12.34
C LYS A 48 18.91 11.49 11.29
N SER A 49 18.85 10.18 10.99
CA SER A 49 17.94 9.64 9.97
C SER A 49 16.47 9.81 10.34
N VAL A 50 16.11 9.62 11.62
CA VAL A 50 14.75 9.87 12.12
C VAL A 50 14.42 11.36 12.04
N GLY A 51 15.35 12.27 12.41
CA GLY A 51 15.16 13.71 12.27
C GLY A 51 14.87 14.12 10.81
N GLU A 52 15.64 13.60 9.86
CA GLU A 52 15.40 13.82 8.43
C GLU A 52 14.02 13.26 7.98
N LEU A 53 13.62 12.08 8.45
CA LEU A 53 12.31 11.51 8.14
C LEU A 53 11.14 12.30 8.73
N ILE A 54 11.34 12.96 9.87
CA ILE A 54 10.37 13.90 10.46
C ILE A 54 10.27 15.16 9.60
N GLU A 55 11.41 15.76 9.21
CA GLU A 55 11.44 16.93 8.33
C GLU A 55 10.81 16.64 6.96
N GLU A 56 11.00 15.42 6.42
CA GLU A 56 10.38 14.95 5.19
C GLU A 56 8.89 14.57 5.37
N GLY A 57 8.40 14.51 6.60
CA GLY A 57 7.00 14.25 6.95
C GLY A 57 6.58 12.79 6.92
N PHE A 58 7.51 11.84 6.90
CA PHE A 58 7.20 10.38 6.90
C PHE A 58 7.02 9.81 8.30
N ILE A 59 7.71 10.38 9.29
CA ILE A 59 7.65 9.98 10.70
C ILE A 59 7.18 11.17 11.53
N GLU A 60 6.50 10.90 12.62
CA GLU A 60 6.12 11.87 13.64
C GLU A 60 6.54 11.42 15.07
N ASP A 61 6.77 12.38 15.95
CA ASP A 61 7.01 12.11 17.38
C ASP A 61 5.66 11.85 18.05
N MET A 62 5.43 10.62 18.45
CA MET A 62 4.21 10.14 19.13
C MET A 62 4.20 10.52 20.63
N GLY A 63 5.20 11.24 21.08
CA GLY A 63 5.34 11.63 22.47
C GLY A 63 6.12 10.64 23.34
N LYS A 64 5.96 10.75 24.65
CA LYS A 64 6.73 9.95 25.62
C LYS A 64 5.94 8.74 26.07
N GLN A 65 6.55 7.56 26.01
CA GLN A 65 5.96 6.33 26.52
C GLN A 65 5.85 6.38 28.07
N GLY A 66 4.73 5.92 28.62
CA GLY A 66 4.55 5.76 30.06
C GLY A 66 5.44 4.64 30.59
N THR A 67 6.39 4.99 31.48
CA THR A 67 7.23 3.99 32.19
C THR A 67 7.06 4.11 33.69
N ASN A 68 7.19 2.99 34.41
CA ASN A 68 7.10 2.92 35.87
C ASN A 68 8.40 3.36 36.58
N GLY A 69 9.21 4.27 35.97
CA GLY A 69 10.43 4.84 36.53
C GLY A 69 11.49 5.12 35.43
N GLY A 70 12.23 6.24 35.56
CA GLY A 70 13.29 6.66 34.65
C GLY A 70 12.88 7.72 33.62
N ARG A 71 13.87 8.18 32.81
CA ARG A 71 13.62 9.16 31.73
C ARG A 71 12.81 8.50 30.61
N ARG A 72 11.62 9.02 30.37
CA ARG A 72 10.71 8.52 29.34
C ARG A 72 11.29 8.79 27.95
N PRO A 73 11.56 7.77 27.12
CA PRO A 73 12.00 7.98 25.73
C PRO A 73 10.86 8.53 24.87
N SER A 74 11.19 9.35 23.88
CA SER A 74 10.27 9.70 22.80
C SER A 74 10.10 8.47 21.90
N ILE A 75 8.88 8.27 21.43
CA ILE A 75 8.48 7.20 20.49
C ILE A 75 8.18 7.85 19.15
N TYR A 76 8.62 7.22 18.10
CA TYR A 76 8.51 7.68 16.73
C TYR A 76 7.73 6.65 15.90
N GLY A 77 6.77 7.11 15.13
CA GLY A 77 5.92 6.28 14.29
C GLY A 77 5.66 6.89 12.93
N LEU A 78 5.01 6.13 12.05
CA LEU A 78 4.64 6.64 10.72
C LEU A 78 3.64 7.78 10.85
N ASN A 79 3.83 8.83 10.05
CA ASN A 79 2.83 9.87 9.86
C ASN A 79 1.73 9.38 8.91
N PRO A 80 0.47 9.20 9.34
CA PRO A 80 -0.61 8.72 8.48
C PRO A 80 -0.87 9.64 7.29
N TYR A 81 -0.51 10.91 7.42
CA TYR A 81 -0.69 11.92 6.37
C TYR A 81 0.50 12.06 5.43
N ALA A 82 1.52 11.21 5.49
CA ALA A 82 2.67 11.23 4.59
C ALA A 82 2.31 10.93 3.13
N GLY A 83 1.19 10.25 2.89
CA GLY A 83 0.67 9.94 1.56
C GLY A 83 -0.43 8.89 1.61
N TYR A 84 -0.87 8.49 0.42
CA TYR A 84 -1.93 7.50 0.24
C TYR A 84 -1.49 6.41 -0.74
N PHE A 85 -2.06 5.23 -0.58
CA PHE A 85 -1.95 4.13 -1.54
C PHE A 85 -3.35 3.79 -2.04
N VAL A 86 -3.46 3.50 -3.32
CA VAL A 86 -4.74 3.22 -3.99
C VAL A 86 -4.69 1.84 -4.59
N GLY A 87 -5.60 0.99 -4.17
CA GLY A 87 -5.84 -0.32 -4.79
C GLY A 87 -7.03 -0.26 -5.73
N ILE A 88 -6.90 -0.86 -6.89
CA ILE A 88 -7.94 -0.96 -7.92
C ILE A 88 -8.08 -2.44 -8.26
N ASP A 89 -9.24 -3.01 -8.01
CA ASP A 89 -9.55 -4.38 -8.38
C ASP A 89 -10.47 -4.36 -9.61
N VAL A 90 -9.96 -4.87 -10.74
CA VAL A 90 -10.66 -4.81 -12.02
C VAL A 90 -11.31 -6.17 -12.27
N HIS A 91 -12.63 -6.20 -12.13
CA HIS A 91 -13.47 -7.35 -12.46
C HIS A 91 -13.98 -7.27 -13.90
N ARG A 92 -14.82 -8.22 -14.28
CA ARG A 92 -15.35 -8.31 -15.64
C ARG A 92 -16.26 -7.15 -16.02
N ASN A 93 -17.12 -6.69 -15.10
CA ASN A 93 -18.17 -5.70 -15.35
C ASN A 93 -18.15 -4.51 -14.38
N ASP A 94 -17.23 -4.52 -13.43
CA ASP A 94 -17.08 -3.50 -12.40
C ASP A 94 -15.63 -3.37 -11.93
N ILE A 95 -15.38 -2.30 -11.20
CA ILE A 95 -14.14 -2.10 -10.46
C ILE A 95 -14.45 -1.81 -9.00
N SER A 96 -13.52 -2.14 -8.13
CA SER A 96 -13.50 -1.69 -6.75
C SER A 96 -12.26 -0.84 -6.50
N ILE A 97 -12.42 0.24 -5.74
CA ILE A 97 -11.33 1.14 -5.37
C ILE A 97 -11.25 1.17 -3.85
N ALA A 98 -10.04 1.03 -3.33
CA ALA A 98 -9.80 1.23 -1.91
C ALA A 98 -8.59 2.13 -1.72
N VAL A 99 -8.66 3.01 -0.73
CA VAL A 99 -7.61 3.98 -0.41
C VAL A 99 -7.16 3.76 1.02
N THR A 100 -5.85 3.65 1.22
CA THR A 100 -5.25 3.62 2.55
C THR A 100 -4.34 4.82 2.75
N ASN A 101 -4.19 5.25 4.02
CA ASN A 101 -3.18 6.23 4.38
C ASN A 101 -1.79 5.58 4.51
N PHE A 102 -0.76 6.37 4.82
CA PHE A 102 0.62 5.89 4.91
C PHE A 102 0.85 4.88 6.05
N LYS A 103 -0.02 4.83 7.06
CA LYS A 103 -0.05 3.79 8.11
C LYS A 103 -0.77 2.51 7.68
N GLY A 104 -1.37 2.48 6.49
CA GLY A 104 -2.17 1.37 5.98
C GLY A 104 -3.59 1.31 6.55
N HIS A 105 -4.04 2.34 7.25
CA HIS A 105 -5.44 2.41 7.67
C HIS A 105 -6.30 2.80 6.48
N THR A 106 -7.42 2.10 6.31
CA THR A 106 -8.39 2.38 5.27
C THR A 106 -9.00 3.78 5.45
N VAL A 107 -8.94 4.57 4.39
CA VAL A 107 -9.51 5.93 4.32
C VAL A 107 -10.86 5.87 3.61
N ASP A 108 -10.94 5.14 2.50
CA ASP A 108 -12.16 4.98 1.70
C ASP A 108 -12.18 3.66 0.95
N ILE A 109 -13.37 3.14 0.71
CA ILE A 109 -13.61 1.97 -0.14
C ILE A 109 -14.88 2.21 -0.92
N GLN A 110 -14.80 2.04 -2.23
CA GLN A 110 -15.95 2.00 -3.11
C GLN A 110 -15.92 0.72 -3.94
N GLU A 111 -16.98 -0.07 -3.83
CA GLU A 111 -17.13 -1.36 -4.51
C GLU A 111 -18.16 -1.25 -5.63
N ASP A 112 -18.14 -2.23 -6.53
CA ASP A 112 -19.16 -2.44 -7.58
C ASP A 112 -19.40 -1.21 -8.49
N ILE A 113 -18.31 -0.45 -8.81
CA ILE A 113 -18.40 0.67 -9.75
C ILE A 113 -18.54 0.07 -11.15
N PRO A 114 -19.66 0.30 -11.87
CA PRO A 114 -19.84 -0.26 -13.21
C PRO A 114 -18.74 0.19 -14.18
N PHE A 115 -17.97 -0.77 -14.67
CA PHE A 115 -16.88 -0.52 -15.62
C PHE A 115 -16.54 -1.82 -16.35
N VAL A 116 -16.24 -1.72 -17.64
CA VAL A 116 -15.75 -2.83 -18.44
C VAL A 116 -14.40 -2.43 -19.05
N LEU A 117 -13.36 -3.18 -18.66
CA LEU A 117 -12.04 -2.97 -19.26
C LEU A 117 -12.00 -3.65 -20.63
N GLU A 118 -12.00 -2.83 -21.66
CA GLU A 118 -11.79 -3.25 -23.05
C GLU A 118 -10.29 -3.25 -23.39
N ASN A 119 -9.89 -4.03 -24.40
CA ASN A 119 -8.53 -4.05 -24.93
C ASN A 119 -8.22 -2.79 -25.76
N SER A 120 -8.37 -1.63 -25.17
CA SER A 120 -8.13 -0.35 -25.80
C SER A 120 -7.50 0.66 -24.84
N VAL A 121 -6.58 1.48 -25.37
CA VAL A 121 -5.97 2.58 -24.59
C VAL A 121 -7.04 3.56 -24.11
N THR A 122 -8.12 3.75 -24.87
CA THR A 122 -9.24 4.61 -24.44
C THR A 122 -9.92 4.09 -23.19
N SER A 123 -10.17 2.78 -23.13
CA SER A 123 -10.76 2.16 -21.93
C SER A 123 -9.84 2.30 -20.70
N LEU A 124 -8.52 2.12 -20.90
CA LEU A 124 -7.54 2.31 -19.84
C LEU A 124 -7.50 3.75 -19.32
N LYS A 125 -7.57 4.75 -20.24
CA LYS A 125 -7.67 6.16 -19.85
C LYS A 125 -8.96 6.46 -19.09
N SER A 126 -10.07 5.85 -19.49
CA SER A 126 -11.35 5.98 -18.76
C SER A 126 -11.27 5.42 -17.36
N LEU A 127 -10.57 4.27 -17.17
CA LEU A 127 -10.29 3.72 -15.85
C LEU A 127 -9.52 4.73 -14.98
N CYS A 128 -8.40 5.25 -15.49
CA CYS A 128 -7.58 6.20 -14.77
C CYS A 128 -8.35 7.48 -14.41
N HIS A 129 -9.15 7.98 -15.35
CA HIS A 129 -9.99 9.16 -15.14
C HIS A 129 -11.01 8.93 -14.00
N GLY A 130 -11.72 7.80 -14.02
CA GLY A 130 -12.68 7.45 -12.97
C GLY A 130 -12.03 7.33 -11.59
N VAL A 131 -10.82 6.76 -11.52
CA VAL A 131 -10.05 6.68 -10.27
C VAL A 131 -9.67 8.07 -9.77
N LEU A 132 -9.17 8.95 -10.65
CA LEU A 132 -8.79 10.32 -10.27
C LEU A 132 -9.99 11.16 -9.85
N GLU A 133 -11.14 11.01 -10.52
CA GLU A 133 -12.40 11.65 -10.10
C GLU A 133 -12.84 11.19 -8.72
N HIS A 134 -12.73 9.88 -8.46
CA HIS A 134 -13.05 9.34 -7.13
C HIS A 134 -12.15 9.92 -6.04
N LEU A 135 -10.83 9.97 -6.26
CA LEU A 135 -9.89 10.58 -5.32
C LEU A 135 -10.20 12.04 -5.05
N HIS A 136 -10.48 12.80 -6.10
CA HIS A 136 -10.86 14.22 -5.96
C HIS A 136 -12.15 14.38 -5.13
N LYS A 137 -13.15 13.53 -5.37
CA LYS A 137 -14.42 13.53 -4.63
C LYS A 137 -14.24 13.30 -3.13
N ILE A 138 -13.26 12.47 -2.73
CA ILE A 138 -12.94 12.22 -1.32
C ILE A 138 -11.86 13.18 -0.76
N GLY A 139 -11.48 14.20 -1.53
CA GLY A 139 -10.55 15.26 -1.10
C GLY A 139 -9.09 14.86 -1.11
N ILE A 140 -8.70 13.85 -1.90
CA ILE A 140 -7.30 13.41 -2.04
C ILE A 140 -6.75 13.89 -3.39
N GLU A 141 -5.77 14.78 -3.32
CA GLU A 141 -5.06 15.25 -4.50
C GLU A 141 -4.10 14.16 -5.04
N LYS A 142 -3.98 14.04 -6.36
CA LYS A 142 -3.20 12.97 -7.00
C LYS A 142 -1.72 12.97 -6.60
N ASP A 143 -1.13 14.13 -6.32
CA ASP A 143 0.27 14.27 -5.89
C ASP A 143 0.53 13.73 -4.47
N ARG A 144 -0.54 13.46 -3.72
CA ARG A 144 -0.49 12.82 -2.41
C ARG A 144 -0.50 11.30 -2.51
N VAL A 145 -0.80 10.71 -3.68
CA VAL A 145 -0.75 9.27 -3.92
C VAL A 145 0.70 8.84 -4.13
N ARG A 146 1.13 7.81 -3.43
CA ARG A 146 2.50 7.27 -3.49
C ARG A 146 2.65 6.13 -4.47
N ALA A 147 1.61 5.31 -4.58
CA ALA A 147 1.55 4.21 -5.55
C ALA A 147 0.12 3.76 -5.78
N TYR A 148 -0.09 3.16 -6.95
CA TYR A 148 -1.30 2.42 -7.29
C TYR A 148 -1.00 0.94 -7.40
N GLY A 149 -1.90 0.11 -6.88
CA GLY A 149 -1.93 -1.32 -7.11
C GLY A 149 -3.14 -1.67 -7.95
N VAL A 150 -2.93 -2.38 -9.05
CA VAL A 150 -4.01 -2.76 -9.96
C VAL A 150 -4.06 -4.27 -10.11
N ASN A 151 -5.16 -4.85 -9.70
CA ASN A 151 -5.42 -6.27 -9.90
C ASN A 151 -6.22 -6.50 -11.16
N LEU A 152 -5.78 -7.49 -11.92
CA LEU A 152 -6.39 -7.85 -13.18
C LEU A 152 -6.66 -9.36 -13.20
N SER A 153 -7.85 -9.72 -13.66
CA SER A 153 -8.16 -11.12 -13.95
C SER A 153 -7.30 -11.64 -15.09
N GLY A 154 -6.73 -12.84 -14.93
CA GLY A 154 -5.97 -13.51 -15.95
C GLY A 154 -4.45 -13.54 -15.70
N ARG A 155 -3.66 -13.69 -16.75
CA ARG A 155 -2.21 -13.89 -16.64
C ARG A 155 -1.47 -12.55 -16.57
N VAL A 156 -0.85 -12.28 -15.44
CA VAL A 156 -0.05 -11.07 -15.19
C VAL A 156 1.37 -11.47 -14.78
N ASN A 157 2.36 -10.79 -15.34
CA ASN A 157 3.74 -10.81 -14.88
C ASN A 157 3.99 -9.53 -14.08
N ASN A 158 4.04 -9.64 -12.76
CA ASN A 158 4.18 -8.50 -11.85
C ASN A 158 5.60 -7.89 -11.87
N GLU A 159 6.63 -8.64 -12.27
CA GLU A 159 8.00 -8.12 -12.37
C GLU A 159 8.15 -7.18 -13.58
N THR A 160 7.50 -7.54 -14.70
CA THR A 160 7.62 -6.77 -15.95
C THR A 160 6.43 -5.85 -16.21
N GLY A 161 5.34 -6.00 -15.45
CA GLY A 161 4.13 -5.20 -15.61
C GLY A 161 3.27 -5.56 -16.83
N TYR A 162 3.54 -6.70 -17.51
CA TYR A 162 2.73 -7.16 -18.64
C TYR A 162 1.51 -7.95 -18.19
N CYS A 163 0.38 -7.69 -18.85
CA CYS A 163 -0.80 -8.53 -18.79
C CYS A 163 -0.97 -9.31 -20.11
N PHE A 164 -1.09 -10.65 -20.02
CA PHE A 164 -1.24 -11.52 -21.17
C PHE A 164 -2.70 -11.87 -21.50
N THR A 165 -3.63 -11.24 -20.81
CA THR A 165 -5.08 -11.39 -21.03
C THR A 165 -5.67 -10.17 -21.68
N TYR A 166 -5.21 -9.00 -21.25
CA TYR A 166 -5.60 -7.69 -21.78
C TYR A 166 -4.40 -7.04 -22.46
N PHE A 167 -4.63 -6.20 -23.46
CA PHE A 167 -3.61 -5.45 -24.19
C PHE A 167 -2.57 -6.34 -24.87
N ILE A 168 -3.02 -7.52 -25.35
CA ILE A 168 -2.20 -8.43 -26.16
C ILE A 168 -1.89 -7.72 -27.47
N GLY A 169 -0.60 -7.50 -27.74
CA GLY A 169 -0.15 -6.78 -28.93
C GLY A 169 0.32 -5.35 -28.70
N GLU A 170 0.19 -4.84 -27.50
CA GLU A 170 0.87 -3.61 -27.09
C GLU A 170 2.35 -3.92 -26.81
N ASP A 171 3.24 -3.08 -27.35
CA ASP A 171 4.69 -3.23 -27.16
C ASP A 171 5.13 -2.84 -25.72
N ARG A 172 4.25 -2.21 -24.96
CA ARG A 172 4.52 -1.69 -23.61
C ARG A 172 3.72 -2.42 -22.53
N PRO A 173 4.32 -2.60 -21.34
CA PRO A 173 3.60 -3.14 -20.18
C PRO A 173 2.36 -2.30 -19.84
N ILE A 174 1.28 -2.94 -19.42
CA ILE A 174 0.08 -2.23 -18.93
C ILE A 174 0.40 -1.33 -17.73
N ALA A 175 1.32 -1.74 -16.86
CA ALA A 175 1.79 -0.91 -15.76
C ALA A 175 2.32 0.44 -16.25
N SER A 176 3.18 0.45 -17.29
CA SER A 176 3.72 1.68 -17.86
C SER A 176 2.67 2.56 -18.54
N LEU A 177 1.65 1.96 -19.17
CA LEU A 177 0.55 2.71 -19.74
C LEU A 177 -0.30 3.41 -18.66
N LEU A 178 -0.52 2.73 -17.53
CA LEU A 178 -1.20 3.29 -16.36
C LEU A 178 -0.36 4.37 -15.69
N GLU A 179 0.96 4.17 -15.56
CA GLU A 179 1.89 5.16 -15.00
C GLU A 179 1.92 6.46 -15.80
N ASP A 180 1.84 6.38 -17.13
CA ASP A 180 1.78 7.57 -18.00
C ASP A 180 0.53 8.42 -17.72
N GLU A 181 -0.61 7.80 -17.43
CA GLU A 181 -1.87 8.51 -17.15
C GLU A 181 -1.94 9.00 -15.69
N LEU A 182 -1.53 8.15 -14.75
CA LEU A 182 -1.62 8.43 -13.31
C LEU A 182 -0.44 9.26 -12.80
N GLN A 183 0.70 9.31 -13.52
CA GLN A 183 1.92 10.03 -13.15
C GLN A 183 2.49 9.62 -11.78
N THR A 184 2.29 8.36 -11.42
CA THR A 184 2.66 7.76 -10.13
C THR A 184 2.97 6.29 -10.36
N PRO A 185 3.91 5.66 -9.65
CA PRO A 185 4.22 4.24 -9.80
C PRO A 185 2.98 3.34 -9.73
N VAL A 186 2.89 2.39 -10.67
CA VAL A 186 1.79 1.42 -10.76
C VAL A 186 2.34 0.01 -10.69
N PHE A 187 1.81 -0.77 -9.77
CA PHE A 187 2.09 -2.19 -9.64
C PHE A 187 0.88 -2.99 -10.10
N VAL A 188 1.09 -3.97 -10.96
CA VAL A 188 0.02 -4.82 -11.45
C VAL A 188 0.18 -6.25 -10.91
N GLU A 189 -0.92 -6.86 -10.54
CA GLU A 189 -0.91 -8.23 -10.04
C GLU A 189 -2.13 -9.00 -10.57
N ASN A 190 -2.02 -10.33 -10.57
CA ASN A 190 -3.17 -11.19 -10.80
C ASN A 190 -4.09 -11.18 -9.57
N ASP A 191 -5.40 -11.08 -9.80
CA ASP A 191 -6.45 -11.02 -8.77
C ASP A 191 -6.34 -12.14 -7.72
N SER A 192 -6.18 -13.39 -8.16
CA SER A 192 -6.10 -14.55 -7.25
C SER A 192 -4.81 -14.57 -6.43
N ARG A 193 -3.66 -14.19 -7.04
CA ARG A 193 -2.40 -14.09 -6.30
C ARG A 193 -2.43 -12.97 -5.29
N ALA A 194 -2.96 -11.84 -5.66
CA ALA A 194 -3.10 -10.69 -4.78
C ALA A 194 -4.01 -11.01 -3.58
N MET A 195 -5.16 -11.69 -3.80
CA MET A 195 -6.01 -12.21 -2.72
C MET A 195 -5.24 -13.14 -1.77
N THR A 196 -4.53 -14.12 -2.33
CA THR A 196 -3.77 -15.10 -1.54
C THR A 196 -2.70 -14.42 -0.69
N TYR A 197 -2.01 -13.44 -1.25
CA TYR A 197 -0.98 -12.70 -0.53
C TYR A 197 -1.56 -11.77 0.53
N GLY A 198 -2.68 -11.11 0.24
CA GLY A 198 -3.42 -10.31 1.21
C GLY A 198 -3.86 -11.14 2.43
N GLU A 199 -4.37 -12.35 2.20
CA GLU A 199 -4.71 -13.30 3.27
C GLU A 199 -3.46 -13.76 4.05
N TYR A 200 -2.33 -13.96 3.38
CA TYR A 200 -1.08 -14.35 4.03
C TYR A 200 -0.54 -13.25 4.96
N ILE A 201 -0.49 -12.01 4.50
CA ILE A 201 0.06 -10.90 5.30
C ILE A 201 -0.87 -10.50 6.44
N CYS A 202 -2.17 -10.44 6.18
CA CYS A 202 -3.14 -9.90 7.15
C CYS A 202 -3.88 -10.99 7.91
N GLY A 203 -3.70 -12.26 7.57
CA GLY A 203 -4.44 -13.41 8.10
C GLY A 203 -3.91 -13.98 9.43
N ASP A 204 -2.72 -13.62 9.86
CA ASP A 204 -2.05 -14.28 11.00
C ASP A 204 -2.70 -14.02 12.37
N GLU A 205 -3.40 -12.91 12.55
CA GLU A 205 -4.09 -12.63 13.82
C GLU A 205 -5.40 -13.41 14.02
N GLN A 206 -5.95 -14.05 12.97
CA GLN A 206 -7.25 -14.72 13.04
C GLN A 206 -7.25 -16.19 12.55
N ARG A 207 -6.10 -16.79 12.30
CA ARG A 207 -6.02 -18.17 11.76
C ARG A 207 -6.70 -19.23 12.64
N GLU A 208 -6.65 -19.10 13.95
CA GLU A 208 -7.28 -20.09 14.86
C GLU A 208 -8.81 -19.93 14.92
N GLU A 209 -9.35 -18.71 14.88
CA GLU A 209 -10.80 -18.49 14.93
C GLU A 209 -11.48 -18.75 13.58
N HIS A 210 -10.83 -18.43 12.46
CA HIS A 210 -11.40 -18.62 11.11
C HIS A 210 -11.45 -20.10 10.67
N ALA A 211 -10.42 -20.87 10.98
CA ALA A 211 -10.42 -22.32 10.72
C ALA A 211 -11.52 -23.05 11.50
N LEU A 212 -11.85 -22.59 12.70
CA LEU A 212 -12.93 -23.11 13.51
C LEU A 212 -14.32 -22.62 13.08
N SER A 213 -14.43 -21.39 12.55
CA SER A 213 -15.68 -20.82 12.10
C SER A 213 -16.13 -21.36 10.73
N GLN A 214 -15.20 -21.61 9.80
CA GLN A 214 -15.50 -22.21 8.50
C GLN A 214 -15.99 -23.65 8.61
N ARG A 215 -15.60 -24.39 9.65
CA ARG A 215 -16.14 -25.72 9.93
C ARG A 215 -17.56 -25.71 10.52
N ARG A 216 -18.02 -24.57 11.04
CA ARG A 216 -19.33 -24.44 11.72
C ARG A 216 -20.41 -23.70 10.95
N MET A 217 -20.09 -23.01 9.87
CA MET A 217 -21.06 -22.21 9.10
C MET A 217 -20.99 -22.57 7.61
N GLY A 218 -22.16 -22.90 7.05
CA GLY A 218 -22.37 -23.09 5.62
C GLY A 218 -22.06 -21.81 4.80
N PRO A 219 -22.20 -21.85 3.46
CA PRO A 219 -21.69 -20.82 2.57
C PRO A 219 -22.25 -19.45 2.93
N ARG A 220 -21.37 -18.57 3.43
CA ARG A 220 -21.65 -17.16 3.65
C ARG A 220 -21.44 -16.40 2.35
N ASN A 221 -22.26 -15.38 2.14
CA ASN A 221 -22.27 -14.52 0.97
C ASN A 221 -20.86 -14.07 0.57
N GLY A 222 -20.46 -14.39 -0.66
CA GLY A 222 -19.10 -14.15 -1.19
C GLY A 222 -18.65 -12.68 -1.26
N HIS A 223 -19.53 -11.71 -0.98
CA HIS A 223 -19.21 -10.29 -0.94
C HIS A 223 -18.33 -9.89 0.26
N ASP A 224 -18.58 -10.45 1.46
CA ASP A 224 -17.86 -10.04 2.68
C ASP A 224 -16.39 -10.53 2.67
N HIS A 225 -16.15 -11.73 2.11
CA HIS A 225 -14.79 -12.26 1.96
C HIS A 225 -13.95 -11.50 0.93
N ARG A 226 -14.56 -11.06 -0.19
CA ARG A 226 -13.86 -10.25 -1.20
C ARG A 226 -13.46 -8.89 -0.66
N ARG A 227 -14.32 -8.24 0.10
CA ARG A 227 -14.05 -6.95 0.73
C ARG A 227 -12.87 -7.01 1.68
N GLN A 228 -12.82 -8.00 2.57
CA GLN A 228 -11.70 -8.17 3.50
C GLN A 228 -10.40 -8.50 2.77
N ALA A 229 -10.43 -9.38 1.77
CA ALA A 229 -9.26 -9.71 0.94
C ALA A 229 -8.75 -8.47 0.19
N PHE A 230 -9.63 -7.66 -0.37
CA PHE A 230 -9.28 -6.45 -1.11
C PHE A 230 -8.63 -5.38 -0.21
N ILE A 231 -9.19 -5.10 0.97
CA ILE A 231 -8.61 -4.19 1.95
C ILE A 231 -7.21 -4.66 2.37
N ARG A 232 -7.05 -5.97 2.60
CA ARG A 232 -5.78 -6.59 2.96
C ARG A 232 -4.74 -6.51 1.85
N GLN A 233 -5.18 -6.59 0.61
CA GLN A 233 -4.37 -6.52 -0.59
C GLN A 233 -3.71 -5.14 -0.80
N ILE A 234 -4.35 -4.05 -0.41
CA ILE A 234 -3.76 -2.70 -0.45
C ILE A 234 -2.61 -2.57 0.56
N GLY A 235 -2.64 -3.35 1.63
CA GLY A 235 -1.51 -3.49 2.56
C GLY A 235 -0.23 -4.08 1.93
N LEU A 236 -0.31 -4.61 0.70
CA LEU A 236 0.82 -5.15 -0.07
C LEU A 236 1.85 -4.12 -0.53
N PHE A 237 1.46 -2.86 -0.57
CA PHE A 237 2.37 -1.77 -0.91
C PHE A 237 3.14 -1.24 0.31
N ARG A 238 3.19 -2.04 1.37
CA ARG A 238 4.02 -1.81 2.54
C ARG A 238 5.45 -2.32 2.36
#